data_faf7c2404ccbcc68a461ba5ff69aee8e
#
_entry.id   faf7c2404ccbcc68a461ba5ff69aee8e
#
_cell.length_a   1.000
_cell.length_b   1.000
_cell.length_c   1.000
_cell.angle_alpha   90.00
_cell.angle_beta   90.00
_cell.angle_gamma   90.00
#
_symmetry.space_group_name_H-M   'P 1'
#
loop_
_entity.id
_entity.type
_entity.pdbx_description
1 polymer ?
#
loop_
_entity_poly.entity_id
_entity_poly.type
_entity_poly.pdbx_seq_one_letter_code
_entity_poly.pdbx_strand_id
1 'polypeptide(L)'
;MVSIVDDDRDITFLFEEALKSIPRITIFTFTDPILALEHFQINEYAYVLVISDYKMPGLNGMEFLKKIKDSNRFVRTILMTAFQIEDKVFNENTKKKIINAFLQKPVGIHDLVKEVETQLDAYEMQKKFPS
;
A
#
# COMPACT_ATOMS: atom_id res chain seq x y z
N MET A 1 3.27 8.19 -8.04
CA MET A 1 3.32 6.73 -8.29
C MET A 1 2.61 5.96 -7.20
N VAL A 2 1.90 4.92 -7.58
CA VAL A 2 1.21 3.99 -6.69
C VAL A 2 1.66 2.58 -7.06
N SER A 3 2.03 1.74 -6.10
CA SER A 3 2.35 0.35 -6.39
C SER A 3 1.40 -0.61 -5.68
N ILE A 4 1.16 -1.74 -6.33
CA ILE A 4 0.36 -2.85 -5.81
C ILE A 4 1.26 -4.07 -5.78
N VAL A 5 1.43 -4.67 -4.61
CA VAL A 5 2.33 -5.79 -4.40
C VAL A 5 1.54 -6.97 -3.83
N ASP A 6 1.45 -8.03 -4.60
CA ASP A 6 0.73 -9.25 -4.22
C ASP A 6 1.31 -10.40 -5.05
N ASP A 7 1.64 -11.51 -4.43
CA ASP A 7 2.23 -12.67 -5.14
C ASP A 7 1.25 -13.34 -6.09
N ASP A 8 -0.05 -13.01 -6.02
CA ASP A 8 -1.06 -13.47 -6.97
C ASP A 8 -1.18 -12.47 -8.13
N ARG A 9 -0.73 -12.88 -9.30
CA ARG A 9 -0.75 -12.05 -10.50
C ARG A 9 -2.17 -11.65 -10.92
N ASP A 10 -3.15 -12.52 -10.72
CA ASP A 10 -4.54 -12.22 -11.08
C ASP A 10 -5.09 -11.08 -10.22
N ILE A 11 -4.70 -11.04 -8.95
CA ILE A 11 -5.09 -9.96 -8.04
C ILE A 11 -4.45 -8.64 -8.46
N THR A 12 -3.14 -8.64 -8.77
CA THR A 12 -2.48 -7.40 -9.19
C THR A 12 -3.08 -6.85 -10.48
N PHE A 13 -3.42 -7.73 -11.42
CA PHE A 13 -4.07 -7.33 -12.67
C PHE A 13 -5.45 -6.72 -12.41
N LEU A 14 -6.27 -7.41 -11.62
CA LEU A 14 -7.62 -6.96 -11.30
C LEU A 14 -7.60 -5.59 -10.61
N PHE A 15 -6.71 -5.42 -9.65
CA PHE A 15 -6.61 -4.17 -8.90
C PHE A 15 -6.04 -3.03 -9.76
N GLU A 16 -5.10 -3.32 -10.63
CA GLU A 16 -4.60 -2.33 -11.58
C GLU A 16 -5.72 -1.80 -12.46
N GLU A 17 -6.53 -2.72 -13.02
CA GLU A 17 -7.68 -2.34 -13.85
C GLU A 17 -8.68 -1.47 -13.08
N ALA A 18 -8.96 -1.85 -11.83
CA ALA A 18 -9.89 -1.09 -10.98
C ALA A 18 -9.38 0.33 -10.71
N LEU A 19 -8.09 0.49 -10.46
CA LEU A 19 -7.51 1.79 -10.12
C LEU A 19 -7.29 2.70 -11.32
N LYS A 20 -7.42 2.18 -12.54
CA LYS A 20 -7.35 3.02 -13.76
C LYS A 20 -8.46 4.06 -13.79
N SER A 21 -9.53 3.88 -13.04
CA SER A 21 -10.62 4.85 -12.92
C SER A 21 -10.19 6.12 -12.19
N ILE A 22 -9.10 6.07 -11.44
CA ILE A 22 -8.60 7.22 -10.67
C ILE A 22 -7.62 8.00 -11.56
N PRO A 23 -7.90 9.29 -11.83
CA PRO A 23 -7.01 10.09 -12.67
C PRO A 23 -5.74 10.51 -11.91
N ARG A 24 -4.71 10.87 -12.65
CA ARG A 24 -3.46 11.47 -12.13
C ARG A 24 -2.58 10.54 -11.31
N ILE A 25 -2.78 9.24 -11.40
CA ILE A 25 -1.87 8.28 -10.76
C ILE A 25 -1.25 7.38 -11.82
N THR A 26 0.00 7.00 -11.57
CA THR A 26 0.70 5.99 -12.37
C THR A 26 0.82 4.75 -11.50
N ILE A 27 0.32 3.62 -11.99
CA ILE A 27 0.22 2.38 -11.23
C ILE A 27 1.27 1.40 -11.69
N PHE A 28 1.98 0.80 -10.74
CA PHE A 28 2.96 -0.26 -10.97
C PHE A 28 2.53 -1.48 -10.17
N THR A 29 2.65 -2.66 -10.76
CA THR A 29 2.28 -3.92 -10.09
C THR A 29 3.49 -4.82 -9.96
N PHE A 30 3.60 -5.51 -8.84
CA PHE A 30 4.71 -6.42 -8.57
C PHE A 30 4.18 -7.68 -7.90
N THR A 31 4.72 -8.83 -8.31
CA THR A 31 4.47 -10.11 -7.62
C THR A 31 5.63 -10.48 -6.69
N ASP A 32 6.73 -9.74 -6.75
CA ASP A 32 7.91 -9.94 -5.91
C ASP A 32 8.15 -8.68 -5.07
N PRO A 33 8.07 -8.75 -3.72
CA PRO A 33 8.26 -7.58 -2.87
C PRO A 33 9.67 -6.99 -2.97
N ILE A 34 10.68 -7.79 -3.32
CA ILE A 34 12.05 -7.29 -3.45
C ILE A 34 12.15 -6.34 -4.66
N LEU A 35 11.54 -6.73 -5.78
CA LEU A 35 11.51 -5.87 -6.97
C LEU A 35 10.69 -4.60 -6.70
N ALA A 36 9.60 -4.73 -5.95
CA ALA A 36 8.78 -3.58 -5.56
C ALA A 36 9.59 -2.60 -4.70
N LEU A 37 10.38 -3.13 -3.77
CA LEU A 37 11.22 -2.30 -2.90
C LEU A 37 12.31 -1.58 -3.70
N GLU A 38 12.95 -2.26 -4.64
CA GLU A 38 13.95 -1.65 -5.51
C GLU A 38 13.36 -0.51 -6.34
N HIS A 39 12.20 -0.72 -6.92
CA HIS A 39 11.50 0.29 -7.70
C HIS A 39 11.15 1.50 -6.82
N PHE A 40 10.69 1.24 -5.61
CA PHE A 40 10.39 2.30 -4.66
C PHE A 40 11.64 3.10 -4.32
N GLN A 41 12.76 2.45 -4.02
CA GLN A 41 13.99 3.12 -3.64
C GLN A 41 14.52 4.05 -4.72
N ILE A 42 14.37 3.65 -5.98
CA ILE A 42 14.78 4.49 -7.12
C ILE A 42 13.86 5.69 -7.29
N ASN A 43 12.58 5.55 -6.96
CA ASN A 43 11.54 6.53 -7.23
C ASN A 43 10.87 7.08 -5.96
N GLU A 44 11.51 7.02 -4.80
CA GLU A 44 10.83 7.24 -3.52
C GLU A 44 10.13 8.60 -3.41
N TYR A 45 10.67 9.65 -4.00
CA TYR A 45 10.06 10.97 -3.91
C TYR A 45 8.89 11.16 -4.87
N ALA A 46 8.70 10.24 -5.81
CA ALA A 46 7.55 10.24 -6.70
C ALA A 46 6.42 9.34 -6.21
N TYR A 47 6.67 8.52 -5.19
CA TYR A 47 5.67 7.62 -4.63
C TYR A 47 4.73 8.33 -3.66
N VAL A 48 3.45 8.04 -3.77
CA VAL A 48 2.42 8.57 -2.86
C VAL A 48 1.76 7.46 -2.04
N LEU A 49 1.69 6.23 -2.57
CA LEU A 49 0.96 5.13 -1.95
C LEU A 49 1.56 3.78 -2.34
N VAL A 50 1.66 2.89 -1.37
CA VAL A 50 2.06 1.49 -1.60
C VAL A 50 1.01 0.59 -0.97
N ILE A 51 0.47 -0.34 -1.77
CA ILE A 51 -0.54 -1.32 -1.36
C ILE A 51 0.14 -2.69 -1.38
N SER A 52 0.12 -3.40 -0.26
CA SER A 52 0.79 -4.70 -0.18
C SER A 52 -0.08 -5.76 0.47
N ASP A 53 -0.02 -6.98 -0.08
CA ASP A 53 -0.50 -8.15 0.59
C ASP A 53 0.39 -8.43 1.81
N TYR A 54 -0.17 -9.04 2.85
CA TYR A 54 0.60 -9.41 4.04
C TYR A 54 1.50 -10.61 3.79
N LYS A 55 0.93 -11.68 3.24
CA LYS A 55 1.61 -12.97 3.13
C LYS A 55 2.24 -13.15 1.76
N MET A 56 3.55 -12.93 1.68
CA MET A 56 4.32 -13.07 0.44
C MET A 56 5.62 -13.81 0.69
N PRO A 57 6.11 -14.61 -0.27
CA PRO A 57 7.43 -15.24 -0.14
C PRO A 57 8.55 -14.20 -0.03
N GLY A 58 9.53 -14.49 0.80
CA GLY A 58 10.72 -13.67 0.95
C GLY A 58 10.57 -12.56 1.96
N LEU A 59 9.66 -11.63 1.76
CA LEU A 59 9.46 -10.47 2.63
C LEU A 59 7.96 -10.28 2.82
N ASN A 60 7.47 -10.38 4.07
CA ASN A 60 6.04 -10.17 4.31
C ASN A 60 5.66 -8.69 4.20
N GLY A 61 4.36 -8.44 4.07
CA GLY A 61 3.86 -7.09 3.84
C GLY A 61 4.17 -6.10 4.96
N MET A 62 4.19 -6.54 6.22
CA MET A 62 4.52 -5.69 7.35
C MET A 62 5.97 -5.22 7.28
N GLU A 63 6.89 -6.15 7.05
CA GLU A 63 8.31 -5.85 6.91
C GLU A 63 8.57 -4.95 5.71
N PHE A 64 7.90 -5.25 4.60
CA PHE A 64 8.01 -4.46 3.37
C PHE A 64 7.55 -3.01 3.60
N LEU A 65 6.36 -2.83 4.17
CA LEU A 65 5.81 -1.49 4.39
C LEU A 65 6.60 -0.72 5.45
N LYS A 66 7.17 -1.43 6.43
CA LYS A 66 8.06 -0.80 7.39
C LYS A 66 9.29 -0.21 6.69
N LYS A 67 9.90 -0.96 5.78
CA LYS A 67 11.04 -0.46 5.00
C LYS A 67 10.66 0.76 4.16
N ILE A 68 9.46 0.76 3.59
CA ILE A 68 8.94 1.91 2.84
C ILE A 68 8.86 3.15 3.75
N LYS A 69 8.24 3.01 4.92
CA LYS A 69 8.07 4.13 5.87
C LYS A 69 9.40 4.60 6.46
N ASP A 70 10.34 3.69 6.71
CA ASP A 70 11.65 4.06 7.21
C ASP A 70 12.42 4.91 6.19
N SER A 71 12.19 4.66 4.91
CA SER A 71 12.81 5.44 3.83
C SER A 71 12.10 6.78 3.60
N ASN A 72 10.77 6.78 3.57
CA ASN A 72 9.96 7.98 3.38
C ASN A 72 8.64 7.86 4.13
N ARG A 73 8.58 8.50 5.30
CA ARG A 73 7.42 8.43 6.21
C ARG A 73 6.14 9.03 5.63
N PHE A 74 6.23 9.84 4.58
CA PHE A 74 5.07 10.51 4.00
C PHE A 74 4.32 9.65 3.01
N VAL A 75 4.93 8.59 2.49
CA VAL A 75 4.25 7.66 1.59
C VAL A 75 3.16 6.93 2.36
N ARG A 76 1.95 6.91 1.82
CA ARG A 76 0.82 6.21 2.44
C ARG A 76 0.94 4.71 2.21
N THR A 77 0.45 3.93 3.16
CA THR A 77 0.54 2.47 3.09
C THR A 77 -0.79 1.82 3.38
N ILE A 78 -1.13 0.81 2.57
CA ILE A 78 -2.31 -0.04 2.77
C ILE A 78 -1.84 -1.48 2.85
N LEU A 79 -2.24 -2.20 3.90
CA LEU A 79 -1.96 -3.62 4.04
C LEU A 79 -3.24 -4.41 3.80
N MET A 80 -3.17 -5.39 2.89
CA MET A 80 -4.26 -6.33 2.64
C MET A 80 -3.96 -7.62 3.39
N THR A 81 -4.92 -8.13 4.15
CA THR A 81 -4.69 -9.31 4.98
C THR A 81 -5.96 -10.15 5.12
N ALA A 82 -5.76 -11.49 5.23
CA ALA A 82 -6.82 -12.42 5.59
C ALA A 82 -7.00 -12.53 7.12
N PHE A 83 -6.05 -11.99 7.90
CA PHE A 83 -6.15 -11.99 9.36
C PHE A 83 -7.18 -10.98 9.86
N GLN A 84 -7.67 -11.17 11.08
CA GLN A 84 -8.58 -10.24 11.73
C GLN A 84 -7.88 -8.90 11.95
N ILE A 85 -8.57 -7.81 11.55
CA ILE A 85 -8.01 -6.45 11.67
C ILE A 85 -7.84 -6.04 13.14
N GLU A 86 -8.62 -6.62 14.04
CA GLU A 86 -8.52 -6.36 15.49
C GLU A 86 -7.31 -7.05 16.15
N ASP A 87 -6.51 -7.77 15.36
CA ASP A 87 -5.31 -8.39 15.90
C ASP A 87 -4.38 -7.33 16.50
N LYS A 88 -3.87 -7.62 17.70
CA LYS A 88 -3.06 -6.67 18.46
C LYS A 88 -1.80 -6.22 17.70
N VAL A 89 -1.18 -7.13 16.94
CA VAL A 89 0.04 -6.82 16.17
C VAL A 89 -0.25 -5.77 15.11
N PHE A 90 -1.36 -5.93 14.37
CA PHE A 90 -1.76 -4.97 13.37
C PHE A 90 -2.11 -3.62 14.00
N ASN A 91 -2.80 -3.62 15.14
CA ASN A 91 -3.14 -2.39 15.86
C ASN A 91 -1.89 -1.64 16.32
N GLU A 92 -0.88 -2.34 16.82
CA GLU A 92 0.38 -1.71 17.23
C GLU A 92 1.10 -1.06 16.05
N ASN A 93 1.10 -1.70 14.87
CA ASN A 93 1.73 -1.15 13.67
C ASN A 93 0.98 0.05 13.14
N THR A 94 -0.34 0.10 13.32
CA THR A 94 -1.13 1.29 13.01
C THR A 94 -0.75 2.44 13.94
N LYS A 95 -0.59 2.16 15.23
CA LYS A 95 -0.17 3.16 16.20
C LYS A 95 1.22 3.71 15.90
N LYS A 96 2.12 2.87 15.39
CA LYS A 96 3.46 3.29 14.97
C LYS A 96 3.46 3.97 13.60
N LYS A 97 2.30 4.10 12.98
CA LYS A 97 2.11 4.73 11.67
C LYS A 97 2.85 4.03 10.53
N ILE A 98 3.11 2.74 10.66
CA ILE A 98 3.69 1.92 9.59
C ILE A 98 2.61 1.60 8.57
N ILE A 99 1.38 1.32 9.02
CA ILE A 99 0.22 1.01 8.18
C ILE A 99 -0.81 2.11 8.36
N ASN A 100 -1.18 2.76 7.26
CA ASN A 100 -2.18 3.81 7.31
C ASN A 100 -3.60 3.27 7.20
N ALA A 101 -3.79 2.15 6.50
CA ALA A 101 -5.09 1.51 6.38
C ALA A 101 -4.94 0.01 6.16
N PHE A 102 -5.96 -0.74 6.58
CA PHE A 102 -6.05 -2.18 6.37
C PHE A 102 -7.24 -2.49 5.46
N LEU A 103 -7.07 -3.46 4.57
CA LEU A 103 -8.18 -4.02 3.80
C LEU A 103 -8.25 -5.52 4.09
N GLN A 104 -9.43 -5.97 4.50
CA GLN A 104 -9.68 -7.38 4.83
C GLN A 104 -9.90 -8.17 3.55
N LYS A 105 -9.15 -9.26 3.38
CA LYS A 105 -9.37 -10.17 2.24
C LYS A 105 -10.62 -11.02 2.47
N PRO A 106 -11.39 -11.32 1.42
CA PRO A 106 -11.22 -10.88 0.04
C PRO A 106 -11.59 -9.40 -0.13
N VAL A 107 -10.74 -8.64 -0.84
CA VAL A 107 -10.92 -7.20 -1.00
C VAL A 107 -11.86 -6.93 -2.17
N GLY A 108 -12.96 -6.25 -1.89
CA GLY A 108 -13.89 -5.81 -2.94
C GLY A 108 -13.33 -4.62 -3.72
N ILE A 109 -13.64 -4.56 -5.01
CA ILE A 109 -13.16 -3.48 -5.89
C ILE A 109 -13.61 -2.11 -5.38
N HIS A 110 -14.86 -2.00 -4.95
CA HIS A 110 -15.41 -0.74 -4.44
C HIS A 110 -14.63 -0.27 -3.19
N ASP A 111 -14.36 -1.18 -2.27
CA ASP A 111 -13.62 -0.87 -1.04
C ASP A 111 -12.18 -0.49 -1.34
N LEU A 112 -11.56 -1.16 -2.31
CA LEU A 112 -10.20 -0.84 -2.75
C LEU A 112 -10.12 0.58 -3.30
N VAL A 113 -10.99 0.92 -4.25
CA VAL A 113 -10.98 2.23 -4.90
C VAL A 113 -11.24 3.33 -3.87
N LYS A 114 -12.22 3.12 -3.00
CA LYS A 114 -12.57 4.08 -1.95
C LYS A 114 -11.40 4.33 -1.01
N GLU A 115 -10.73 3.26 -0.55
CA GLU A 115 -9.61 3.41 0.36
C GLU A 115 -8.42 4.08 -0.32
N VAL A 116 -8.15 3.76 -1.58
CA VAL A 116 -7.08 4.40 -2.34
C VAL A 116 -7.34 5.89 -2.45
N GLU A 117 -8.55 6.29 -2.80
CA GLU A 117 -8.91 7.71 -2.88
C GLU A 117 -8.73 8.41 -1.52
N THR A 118 -9.13 7.75 -0.44
CA THR A 118 -8.93 8.26 0.92
C THR A 118 -7.45 8.51 1.22
N GLN A 119 -6.60 7.56 0.85
CA GLN A 119 -5.17 7.70 1.11
C GLN A 119 -4.50 8.74 0.22
N LEU A 120 -4.94 8.89 -1.02
CA LEU A 120 -4.45 9.94 -1.91
C LEU A 120 -4.80 11.33 -1.35
N ASP A 121 -6.02 11.49 -0.85
CA ASP A 121 -6.44 12.74 -0.21
C ASP A 121 -5.62 13.03 1.05
N ALA A 122 -5.37 11.99 1.86
CA ALA A 122 -4.56 12.13 3.07
C ALA A 122 -3.12 12.52 2.73
N TYR A 123 -2.57 11.99 1.65
CA TYR A 123 -1.23 12.37 1.20
C TYR A 123 -1.18 13.86 0.83
N GLU A 124 -2.16 14.34 0.08
CA GLU A 124 -2.23 15.76 -0.29
C GLU A 124 -2.38 16.68 0.94
N MET A 125 -3.17 16.25 1.92
CA MET A 125 -3.33 17.00 3.17
C MET A 125 -2.02 17.08 3.95
N GLN A 126 -1.22 16.02 3.97
CA GLN A 126 0.10 16.04 4.61
C GLN A 126 1.03 17.09 3.99
N LYS A 127 0.95 17.26 2.67
CA LYS A 127 1.75 18.27 1.97
C LYS A 127 1.32 19.69 2.31
N LYS A 128 0.02 19.92 2.42
CA LYS A 128 -0.53 21.26 2.71
C LYS A 128 -0.35 21.68 4.16
N PHE A 129 -0.42 20.71 5.08
CA PHE A 129 -0.37 20.96 6.52
C PHE A 129 0.66 20.04 7.18
N PRO A 130 1.94 20.23 6.87
CA PRO A 130 2.98 19.40 7.50
C PRO A 130 3.08 19.73 8.99
N SER A 131 3.12 18.68 9.81
CA SER A 131 3.21 18.84 11.26
C SER A 131 4.60 18.46 11.78
#